data_694352113b4cca2a5248cd569688a47d
#
_entry.id   694352113b4cca2a5248cd569688a47d
#
_cell.length_a   1.000
_cell.length_b   1.000
_cell.length_c   1.000
_cell.angle_alpha   90.00
_cell.angle_beta   90.00
_cell.angle_gamma   90.00
#
_symmetry.space_group_name_H-M   'P 1'
#
loop_
_entity.id
_entity.type
_entity.pdbx_description
1 polymer ?
#
loop_
_entity_poly.entity_id
_entity_poly.type
_entity_poly.pdbx_seq_one_letter_code
_entity_poly.pdbx_strand_id
1 'polypeptide(L)'
;ATIAVDMEVQKHIATNDRLELSATLYDAAGKQVAQRRTRVSDGKEGITKENLTLKITNPHRWNLDDPYLYTLKTELLSNGQRIDGCETKVGLRTLKFDPNKGFALNDNWMKVKGVCLHHDAGVLGAVVPPEVWERRLNNLKEIGVNAIRMSHNPQAPVVYDLCDRLGLLIMDEASDEWEFPKRKWVKGWNK
;
A
#
# COMPACT_ATOMS: atom_id res chain seq x y z
N ALA A 1 11.79 0.85 13.43
CA ALA A 1 10.87 1.55 12.51
C ALA A 1 9.68 2.12 13.27
N THR A 2 9.01 3.07 12.63
CA THR A 2 7.79 3.70 13.14
C THR A 2 6.74 3.66 12.04
N ILE A 3 5.52 3.23 12.36
CA ILE A 3 4.37 3.26 11.47
C ILE A 3 3.36 4.26 12.07
N ALA A 4 3.00 5.28 11.31
CA ALA A 4 1.85 6.12 11.60
C ALA A 4 0.61 5.47 10.97
N VAL A 5 -0.46 5.34 11.74
CA VAL A 5 -1.73 4.76 11.32
C VAL A 5 -2.80 5.82 11.48
N ASP A 6 -3.18 6.43 10.36
CA ASP A 6 -4.28 7.39 10.32
C ASP A 6 -5.59 6.62 10.09
N MET A 7 -6.54 6.82 11.00
CA MET A 7 -7.84 6.15 10.96
C MET A 7 -8.95 7.19 10.94
N GLU A 8 -9.93 6.93 10.10
CA GLU A 8 -11.14 7.73 9.98
C GLU A 8 -12.35 6.87 10.32
N VAL A 9 -13.14 7.32 11.28
CA VAL A 9 -14.37 6.66 11.71
C VAL A 9 -15.56 7.55 11.38
N GLN A 10 -16.45 7.06 10.52
CA GLN A 10 -17.71 7.70 10.22
C GLN A 10 -18.81 7.11 11.10
N LYS A 11 -19.46 7.96 11.90
CA LYS A 11 -20.60 7.59 12.73
C LYS A 11 -21.87 8.17 12.12
N HIS A 12 -22.84 7.32 11.82
CA HIS A 12 -24.12 7.71 11.23
C HIS A 12 -25.17 8.07 12.28
N ILE A 13 -24.93 7.71 13.53
CA ILE A 13 -25.79 8.02 14.69
C ILE A 13 -24.92 8.36 15.90
N ALA A 14 -25.42 9.22 16.75
CA ALA A 14 -24.79 9.46 18.05
C ALA A 14 -24.90 8.20 18.93
N THR A 15 -23.85 7.91 19.70
CA THR A 15 -23.82 6.77 20.61
C THR A 15 -23.20 7.15 21.96
N ASN A 16 -23.68 6.54 23.02
CA ASN A 16 -23.07 6.62 24.35
C ASN A 16 -22.08 5.46 24.60
N ASP A 17 -21.90 4.58 23.63
CA ASP A 17 -20.97 3.47 23.73
C ASP A 17 -19.54 3.97 23.85
N ARG A 18 -18.75 3.22 24.61
CA ARG A 18 -17.31 3.44 24.66
C ARG A 18 -16.68 2.91 23.39
N LEU A 19 -16.34 3.82 22.48
CA LEU A 19 -15.65 3.48 21.25
C LEU A 19 -14.13 3.56 21.42
N GLU A 20 -13.44 2.52 20.96
CA GLU A 20 -11.97 2.45 20.93
C GLU A 20 -11.49 2.03 19.54
N LEU A 21 -10.38 2.63 19.10
CA LEU A 21 -9.62 2.19 17.94
C LEU A 21 -8.40 1.42 18.40
N SER A 22 -8.13 0.31 17.73
CA SER A 22 -6.96 -0.52 17.95
C SER A 22 -6.20 -0.69 16.63
N ALA A 23 -4.89 -0.49 16.68
CA ALA A 23 -3.98 -0.87 15.60
C ALA A 23 -2.99 -1.91 16.14
N THR A 24 -2.96 -3.10 15.52
CA THR A 24 -2.10 -4.21 15.92
C THR A 24 -1.31 -4.70 14.72
N LEU A 25 0.00 -4.77 14.86
CA LEU A 25 0.89 -5.29 13.83
C LEU A 25 1.31 -6.72 14.17
N TYR A 26 1.17 -7.60 13.20
CA TYR A 26 1.61 -9.00 13.28
C TYR A 26 2.73 -9.27 12.29
N ASP A 27 3.67 -10.14 12.68
CA ASP A 27 4.68 -10.65 11.77
C ASP A 27 4.11 -11.73 10.82
N ALA A 28 4.93 -12.25 9.92
CA ALA A 28 4.53 -13.27 8.96
C ALA A 28 4.11 -14.60 9.61
N ALA A 29 4.56 -14.88 10.86
CA ALA A 29 4.17 -16.05 11.64
C ALA A 29 2.87 -15.82 12.45
N GLY A 30 2.25 -14.63 12.33
CA GLY A 30 1.04 -14.27 13.07
C GLY A 30 1.30 -13.84 14.51
N LYS A 31 2.56 -13.61 14.92
CA LYS A 31 2.89 -13.12 16.25
C LYS A 31 2.71 -11.60 16.30
N GLN A 32 2.04 -11.11 17.34
CA GLN A 32 1.92 -9.69 17.60
C GLN A 32 3.29 -9.06 17.92
N VAL A 33 3.66 -8.02 17.17
CA VAL A 33 4.94 -7.30 17.33
C VAL A 33 4.77 -5.88 17.86
N ALA A 34 3.61 -5.25 17.63
CA ALA A 34 3.27 -3.95 18.19
C ALA A 34 1.76 -3.77 18.29
N GLN A 35 1.31 -2.98 19.26
CA GLN A 35 -0.10 -2.60 19.40
C GLN A 35 -0.22 -1.21 20.00
N ARG A 36 -1.24 -0.46 19.55
CA ARG A 36 -1.72 0.78 20.19
C ARG A 36 -3.23 0.81 20.15
N ARG A 37 -3.80 1.45 21.17
CA ARG A 37 -5.24 1.73 21.27
C ARG A 37 -5.45 3.18 21.66
N THR A 38 -6.54 3.76 21.21
CA THR A 38 -7.02 5.07 21.62
C THR A 38 -8.53 5.06 21.77
N ARG A 39 -9.07 5.94 22.59
CA ARG A 39 -10.50 6.18 22.62
C ARG A 39 -10.88 7.11 21.48
N VAL A 40 -12.00 6.83 20.84
CA VAL A 40 -12.63 7.80 19.93
C VAL A 40 -13.19 8.94 20.79
N SER A 41 -12.71 10.15 20.54
CA SER A 41 -12.87 11.29 21.43
C SER A 41 -14.29 11.85 21.51
N ASP A 42 -15.16 11.52 20.55
CA ASP A 42 -16.52 12.08 20.48
C ASP A 42 -17.54 11.02 20.05
N GLY A 43 -18.59 10.85 20.87
CA GLY A 43 -19.74 9.98 20.57
C GLY A 43 -20.77 10.60 19.60
N LYS A 44 -20.54 11.83 19.11
CA LYS A 44 -21.47 12.52 18.19
C LYS A 44 -21.45 11.90 16.81
N GLU A 45 -22.52 12.13 16.07
CA GLU A 45 -22.58 11.84 14.63
C GLU A 45 -21.52 12.64 13.88
N GLY A 46 -20.93 12.02 12.84
CA GLY A 46 -19.93 12.66 11.99
C GLY A 46 -18.64 11.85 11.85
N ILE A 47 -17.62 12.51 11.33
CA ILE A 47 -16.31 11.91 11.06
C ILE A 47 -15.32 12.27 12.17
N THR A 48 -14.70 11.26 12.75
CA THR A 48 -13.60 11.42 13.72
C THR A 48 -12.32 10.85 13.11
N LYS A 49 -11.23 11.61 13.21
CA LYS A 49 -9.90 11.19 12.74
C LYS A 49 -8.98 10.98 13.93
N GLU A 50 -8.32 9.83 13.95
CA GLU A 50 -7.35 9.46 14.98
C GLU A 50 -6.04 8.99 14.36
N ASN A 51 -4.93 9.31 15.00
CA ASN A 51 -3.60 8.85 14.61
C ASN A 51 -3.00 7.98 15.69
N LEU A 52 -2.54 6.79 15.33
CA LEU A 52 -1.80 5.91 16.20
C LEU A 52 -0.39 5.66 15.68
N THR A 53 0.58 5.64 16.58
CA THR A 53 1.98 5.38 16.23
C THR A 53 2.43 4.04 16.79
N LEU A 54 2.81 3.11 15.91
CA LEU A 54 3.42 1.84 16.27
C LEU A 54 4.94 1.93 16.13
N LYS A 55 5.67 1.49 17.16
CA LYS A 55 7.15 1.40 17.14
C LYS A 55 7.55 -0.07 17.06
N ILE A 56 8.44 -0.39 16.13
CA ILE A 56 8.96 -1.74 15.90
C ILE A 56 10.49 -1.70 16.07
N THR A 57 10.99 -2.47 17.03
CA THR A 57 12.43 -2.65 17.23
C THR A 57 12.95 -3.71 16.27
N ASN A 58 14.07 -3.45 15.59
CA ASN A 58 14.70 -4.37 14.64
C ASN A 58 13.71 -4.99 13.64
N PRO A 59 13.03 -4.17 12.80
CA PRO A 59 12.06 -4.70 11.86
C PRO A 59 12.73 -5.56 10.79
N HIS A 60 12.08 -6.64 10.39
CA HIS A 60 12.40 -7.35 9.17
C HIS A 60 12.00 -6.45 7.99
N ARG A 61 12.96 -6.00 7.19
CA ARG A 61 12.70 -5.04 6.12
C ARG A 61 12.31 -5.77 4.85
N TRP A 62 11.28 -5.25 4.19
CA TRP A 62 10.92 -5.69 2.84
C TRP A 62 12.05 -5.38 1.85
N ASN A 63 12.40 -6.34 1.01
CA ASN A 63 13.43 -6.23 -0.01
C ASN A 63 13.01 -6.98 -1.28
N LEU A 64 13.74 -6.79 -2.38
CA LEU A 64 13.45 -7.45 -3.67
C LEU A 64 13.60 -8.97 -3.60
N ASP A 65 14.59 -9.46 -2.85
CA ASP A 65 14.89 -10.88 -2.69
C ASP A 65 14.23 -11.48 -1.44
N ASP A 66 13.79 -10.65 -0.53
CA ASP A 66 13.10 -11.03 0.70
C ASP A 66 11.94 -10.04 0.96
N PRO A 67 10.83 -10.18 0.23
CA PRO A 67 9.68 -9.27 0.29
C PRO A 67 8.81 -9.51 1.53
N TYR A 68 9.39 -9.30 2.71
CA TYR A 68 8.76 -9.55 3.98
C TYR A 68 7.59 -8.60 4.26
N LEU A 69 6.43 -9.16 4.55
CA LEU A 69 5.21 -8.40 4.82
C LEU A 69 4.69 -8.69 6.23
N TYR A 70 4.40 -7.62 6.93
CA TYR A 70 3.60 -7.64 8.16
C TYR A 70 2.12 -7.57 7.83
N THR A 71 1.26 -7.93 8.80
CA THR A 71 -0.17 -7.71 8.74
C THR A 71 -0.56 -6.67 9.79
N LEU A 72 -1.02 -5.50 9.34
CA LEU A 72 -1.62 -4.49 10.19
C LEU A 72 -3.12 -4.76 10.28
N LYS A 73 -3.63 -4.98 11.50
CA LYS A 73 -5.07 -5.04 11.79
C LYS A 73 -5.49 -3.75 12.48
N THR A 74 -6.45 -3.07 11.90
CA THR A 74 -7.12 -1.93 12.51
C THR A 74 -8.53 -2.33 12.87
N GLU A 75 -8.97 -2.00 14.07
CA GLU A 75 -10.27 -2.43 14.61
C GLU A 75 -10.96 -1.28 15.32
N LEU A 76 -12.27 -1.17 15.11
CA LEU A 76 -13.17 -0.36 15.90
C LEU A 76 -13.91 -1.28 16.89
N LEU A 77 -13.81 -0.92 18.17
CA LEU A 77 -14.47 -1.66 19.25
C LEU A 77 -15.55 -0.78 19.88
N SER A 78 -16.72 -1.36 20.16
CA SER A 78 -17.78 -0.77 20.99
C SER A 78 -17.91 -1.59 22.26
N ASN A 79 -17.73 -0.95 23.41
CA ASN A 79 -17.77 -1.61 24.73
C ASN A 79 -16.86 -2.87 24.81
N GLY A 80 -15.73 -2.84 24.10
CA GLY A 80 -14.75 -3.92 24.04
C GLY A 80 -15.04 -5.01 23.00
N GLN A 81 -16.17 -4.97 22.31
CA GLN A 81 -16.49 -5.88 21.21
C GLN A 81 -16.09 -5.25 19.86
N ARG A 82 -15.44 -6.03 18.99
CA ARG A 82 -15.13 -5.60 17.64
C ARG A 82 -16.41 -5.44 16.82
N ILE A 83 -16.60 -4.26 16.24
CA ILE A 83 -17.74 -3.94 15.38
C ILE A 83 -17.34 -3.66 13.93
N ASP A 84 -16.06 -3.26 13.70
CA ASP A 84 -15.51 -3.04 12.37
C ASP A 84 -14.01 -3.30 12.36
N GLY A 85 -13.40 -3.42 11.19
CA GLY A 85 -11.96 -3.56 11.08
C GLY A 85 -11.47 -3.93 9.69
N CYS A 86 -10.19 -3.63 9.47
CA CYS A 86 -9.49 -3.85 8.22
C CYS A 86 -8.16 -4.55 8.46
N GLU A 87 -7.71 -5.36 7.49
CA GLU A 87 -6.37 -5.94 7.45
C GLU A 87 -5.60 -5.41 6.24
N THR A 88 -4.39 -4.93 6.49
CA THR A 88 -3.53 -4.38 5.45
C THR A 88 -2.15 -5.04 5.52
N LYS A 89 -1.61 -5.48 4.37
CA LYS A 89 -0.23 -5.93 4.28
C LYS A 89 0.72 -4.72 4.25
N VAL A 90 1.80 -4.78 5.02
CA VAL A 90 2.73 -3.66 5.19
C VAL A 90 4.16 -4.14 5.05
N GLY A 91 4.88 -3.64 4.05
CA GLY A 91 6.33 -3.81 3.91
C GLY A 91 7.07 -2.62 4.51
N LEU A 92 8.03 -2.86 5.41
CA LEU A 92 8.84 -1.82 6.02
C LEU A 92 10.15 -1.66 5.25
N ARG A 93 10.37 -0.48 4.67
CA ARG A 93 11.56 -0.19 3.86
C ARG A 93 11.97 1.28 3.97
N THR A 94 13.18 1.58 3.57
CA THR A 94 13.67 2.95 3.37
C THR A 94 14.07 3.16 1.93
N LEU A 95 13.73 4.31 1.38
CA LEU A 95 14.06 4.72 0.02
C LEU A 95 14.93 5.97 0.11
N LYS A 96 16.03 6.01 -0.67
CA LYS A 96 16.88 7.20 -0.81
C LYS A 96 17.12 7.51 -2.27
N PHE A 97 17.13 8.78 -2.59
CA PHE A 97 17.48 9.31 -3.90
C PHE A 97 18.62 10.29 -3.73
N ASP A 98 19.68 10.12 -4.52
CA ASP A 98 20.84 10.98 -4.51
C ASP A 98 21.24 11.31 -5.95
N PRO A 99 21.50 12.59 -6.29
CA PRO A 99 21.77 12.99 -7.67
C PRO A 99 23.04 12.37 -8.24
N ASN A 100 24.00 11.96 -7.39
CA ASN A 100 25.27 11.37 -7.83
C ASN A 100 25.30 9.83 -7.69
N LYS A 101 24.54 9.26 -6.75
CA LYS A 101 24.55 7.82 -6.45
C LYS A 101 23.30 7.08 -6.96
N GLY A 102 22.24 7.82 -7.30
CA GLY A 102 20.99 7.27 -7.81
C GLY A 102 20.03 6.83 -6.71
N PHE A 103 19.52 5.61 -6.79
CA PHE A 103 18.50 5.06 -5.91
C PHE A 103 19.07 4.04 -4.93
N ALA A 104 18.64 4.09 -3.67
CA ALA A 104 18.93 3.06 -2.69
C ALA A 104 17.66 2.54 -2.00
N LEU A 105 17.58 1.22 -1.86
CA LEU A 105 16.59 0.50 -1.07
C LEU A 105 17.28 -0.03 0.18
N ASN A 106 16.76 0.33 1.37
CA ASN A 106 17.33 -0.09 2.67
C ASN A 106 18.83 0.21 2.80
N ASP A 107 19.25 1.39 2.34
CA ASP A 107 20.63 1.87 2.32
C ASP A 107 21.55 1.19 1.28
N ASN A 108 21.07 0.21 0.51
CA ASN A 108 21.80 -0.43 -0.56
C ASN A 108 21.55 0.30 -1.90
N TRP A 109 22.62 0.88 -2.47
CA TRP A 109 22.57 1.55 -3.77
C TRP A 109 22.39 0.54 -4.89
N MET A 110 21.43 0.78 -5.76
CA MET A 110 21.08 -0.16 -6.83
C MET A 110 20.55 0.54 -8.08
N LYS A 111 20.62 -0.16 -9.21
CA LYS A 111 19.97 0.29 -10.45
C LYS A 111 18.52 -0.19 -10.47
N VAL A 112 17.61 0.72 -10.80
CA VAL A 112 16.23 0.38 -11.12
C VAL A 112 16.18 -0.13 -12.56
N LYS A 113 15.84 -1.41 -12.71
CA LYS A 113 15.69 -2.11 -14.01
C LYS A 113 14.19 -2.32 -14.21
N GLY A 114 13.56 -1.37 -14.87
CA GLY A 114 12.10 -1.32 -14.97
C GLY A 114 11.58 -1.54 -16.37
N VAL A 115 10.34 -2.00 -16.46
CA VAL A 115 9.54 -2.07 -17.68
C VAL A 115 8.22 -1.35 -17.48
N CYS A 116 7.62 -0.85 -18.57
CA CYS A 116 6.27 -0.32 -18.55
C CYS A 116 5.26 -1.47 -18.65
N LEU A 117 4.17 -1.36 -17.88
CA LEU A 117 3.08 -2.30 -17.88
C LEU A 117 1.78 -1.58 -18.23
N HIS A 118 1.11 -2.03 -19.29
CA HIS A 118 -0.16 -1.49 -19.75
C HIS A 118 -1.31 -2.42 -19.36
N HIS A 119 -2.56 -1.91 -19.44
CA HIS A 119 -3.79 -2.64 -19.14
C HIS A 119 -4.18 -3.60 -20.27
N ASP A 120 -3.28 -4.52 -20.62
CA ASP A 120 -3.55 -5.50 -21.66
C ASP A 120 -2.89 -6.87 -21.38
N ALA A 121 -3.47 -7.90 -21.95
CA ALA A 121 -2.91 -9.24 -21.99
C ALA A 121 -3.24 -9.94 -23.33
N GLY A 122 -2.98 -9.26 -24.44
CA GLY A 122 -3.21 -9.79 -25.78
C GLY A 122 -4.68 -10.15 -26.01
N VAL A 123 -4.95 -11.41 -26.30
CA VAL A 123 -6.32 -11.91 -26.56
C VAL A 123 -7.29 -11.76 -25.38
N LEU A 124 -6.79 -11.58 -24.16
CA LEU A 124 -7.63 -11.38 -22.98
C LEU A 124 -8.07 -9.91 -22.82
N GLY A 125 -7.52 -8.99 -23.60
CA GLY A 125 -7.81 -7.56 -23.47
C GLY A 125 -7.38 -7.01 -22.12
N ALA A 126 -8.19 -6.10 -21.55
CA ALA A 126 -7.88 -5.41 -20.29
C ALA A 126 -8.35 -6.17 -19.02
N VAL A 127 -9.21 -7.17 -19.17
CA VAL A 127 -9.65 -8.00 -18.03
C VAL A 127 -8.69 -9.17 -17.87
N VAL A 128 -7.66 -8.95 -17.06
CA VAL A 128 -6.56 -9.90 -16.88
C VAL A 128 -6.71 -10.67 -15.57
N PRO A 129 -6.83 -12.01 -15.60
CA PRO A 129 -6.89 -12.84 -14.41
C PRO A 129 -5.63 -12.71 -13.53
N PRO A 130 -5.74 -12.84 -12.19
CA PRO A 130 -4.60 -12.74 -11.27
C PRO A 130 -3.43 -13.67 -11.64
N GLU A 131 -3.71 -14.88 -12.08
CA GLU A 131 -2.70 -15.91 -12.44
C GLU A 131 -1.87 -15.48 -13.65
N VAL A 132 -2.49 -14.75 -14.58
CA VAL A 132 -1.80 -14.21 -15.77
C VAL A 132 -0.86 -13.08 -15.36
N TRP A 133 -1.30 -12.21 -14.43
CA TRP A 133 -0.44 -11.19 -13.84
C TRP A 133 0.73 -11.82 -13.09
N GLU A 134 0.46 -12.79 -12.23
CA GLU A 134 1.50 -13.46 -11.44
C GLU A 134 2.56 -14.12 -12.36
N ARG A 135 2.15 -14.86 -13.38
CA ARG A 135 3.07 -15.44 -14.36
C ARG A 135 3.89 -14.37 -15.07
N ARG A 136 3.26 -13.28 -15.52
CA ARG A 136 3.94 -12.17 -16.21
C ARG A 136 5.02 -11.54 -15.32
N LEU A 137 4.66 -11.23 -14.06
CA LEU A 137 5.59 -10.61 -13.12
C LEU A 137 6.73 -11.54 -12.74
N ASN A 138 6.49 -12.84 -12.58
CA ASN A 138 7.54 -13.83 -12.34
C ASN A 138 8.52 -13.91 -13.54
N ASN A 139 8.01 -14.01 -14.76
CA ASN A 139 8.85 -14.02 -15.96
C ASN A 139 9.71 -12.74 -16.07
N LEU A 140 9.15 -11.59 -15.73
CA LEU A 140 9.90 -10.33 -15.70
C LEU A 140 11.01 -10.35 -14.65
N LYS A 141 10.72 -10.90 -13.48
CA LYS A 141 11.72 -11.08 -12.41
C LYS A 141 12.85 -12.01 -12.82
N GLU A 142 12.54 -13.13 -13.47
CA GLU A 142 13.53 -14.09 -13.97
C GLU A 142 14.54 -13.48 -14.94
N ILE A 143 14.12 -12.51 -15.77
CA ILE A 143 15.03 -11.78 -16.67
C ILE A 143 15.70 -10.57 -16.01
N GLY A 144 15.56 -10.40 -14.68
CA GLY A 144 16.25 -9.39 -13.87
C GLY A 144 15.54 -8.04 -13.75
N VAL A 145 14.26 -7.95 -14.10
CA VAL A 145 13.43 -6.77 -13.83
C VAL A 145 13.17 -6.68 -12.31
N ASN A 146 13.34 -5.48 -11.75
CA ASN A 146 13.12 -5.21 -10.34
C ASN A 146 12.12 -4.08 -10.08
N ALA A 147 11.58 -3.47 -11.12
CA ALA A 147 10.61 -2.39 -11.02
C ALA A 147 9.61 -2.40 -12.18
N ILE A 148 8.39 -1.99 -11.89
CA ILE A 148 7.32 -1.84 -12.88
C ILE A 148 6.85 -0.38 -12.89
N ARG A 149 6.74 0.21 -14.07
CA ARG A 149 6.04 1.49 -14.26
C ARG A 149 4.62 1.19 -14.71
N MET A 150 3.64 1.67 -13.94
CA MET A 150 2.21 1.52 -14.25
C MET A 150 1.82 2.57 -15.29
N SER A 151 1.81 2.19 -16.57
CA SER A 151 1.55 3.11 -17.68
C SER A 151 0.09 3.06 -18.11
N HIS A 152 -0.67 4.14 -18.10
CA HIS A 152 -0.36 5.50 -17.61
C HIS A 152 -1.36 5.90 -16.52
N ASN A 153 -1.83 4.94 -15.77
CA ASN A 153 -2.82 5.08 -14.68
C ASN A 153 -2.75 3.85 -13.77
N PRO A 154 -3.38 3.89 -12.59
CA PRO A 154 -3.34 2.76 -11.64
C PRO A 154 -3.83 1.46 -12.26
N GLN A 155 -3.11 0.37 -11.95
CA GLN A 155 -3.48 -0.98 -12.35
C GLN A 155 -4.54 -1.58 -11.42
N ALA A 156 -5.01 -2.80 -11.73
CA ALA A 156 -5.87 -3.56 -10.83
C ALA A 156 -5.17 -3.80 -9.48
N PRO A 157 -5.88 -3.73 -8.33
CA PRO A 157 -5.29 -3.92 -7.00
C PRO A 157 -4.42 -5.17 -6.86
N VAL A 158 -4.80 -6.26 -7.50
CA VAL A 158 -4.04 -7.53 -7.49
C VAL A 158 -2.60 -7.37 -8.01
N VAL A 159 -2.34 -6.41 -8.91
CA VAL A 159 -0.98 -6.19 -9.44
C VAL A 159 -0.08 -5.61 -8.35
N TYR A 160 -0.61 -4.72 -7.52
CA TYR A 160 0.12 -4.15 -6.36
C TYR A 160 0.42 -5.22 -5.32
N ASP A 161 -0.60 -6.03 -4.96
CA ASP A 161 -0.43 -7.14 -4.02
C ASP A 161 0.62 -8.14 -4.50
N LEU A 162 0.62 -8.43 -5.80
CA LEU A 162 1.62 -9.29 -6.43
C LEU A 162 3.02 -8.67 -6.37
N CYS A 163 3.17 -7.39 -6.67
CA CYS A 163 4.46 -6.70 -6.60
C CYS A 163 5.01 -6.68 -5.16
N ASP A 164 4.15 -6.44 -4.17
CA ASP A 164 4.52 -6.51 -2.76
C ASP A 164 5.00 -7.90 -2.36
N ARG A 165 4.31 -8.96 -2.79
CA ARG A 165 4.62 -10.37 -2.49
C ARG A 165 5.86 -10.87 -3.24
N LEU A 166 6.03 -10.46 -4.49
CA LEU A 166 7.10 -10.91 -5.36
C LEU A 166 8.39 -10.09 -5.22
N GLY A 167 8.38 -8.97 -4.51
CA GLY A 167 9.54 -8.10 -4.36
C GLY A 167 9.82 -7.29 -5.64
N LEU A 168 8.83 -6.57 -6.14
CA LEU A 168 8.95 -5.64 -7.26
C LEU A 168 8.65 -4.22 -6.81
N LEU A 169 9.49 -3.27 -7.19
CA LEU A 169 9.21 -1.85 -6.99
C LEU A 169 8.16 -1.38 -7.99
N ILE A 170 7.40 -0.36 -7.61
CA ILE A 170 6.40 0.25 -8.48
C ILE A 170 6.69 1.75 -8.63
N MET A 171 6.61 2.23 -9.87
CA MET A 171 6.43 3.64 -10.20
C MET A 171 5.00 3.79 -10.69
N ASP A 172 4.14 4.28 -9.80
CA ASP A 172 2.72 4.44 -10.10
C ASP A 172 2.44 5.78 -10.79
N GLU A 173 1.50 5.79 -11.72
CA GLU A 173 1.04 6.98 -12.42
C GLU A 173 -0.44 7.19 -12.09
N ALA A 174 -0.75 8.33 -11.46
CA ALA A 174 -2.12 8.64 -11.04
C ALA A 174 -3.04 8.93 -12.23
N SER A 175 -2.49 9.41 -13.34
CA SER A 175 -3.27 9.81 -14.52
C SER A 175 -2.40 9.86 -15.76
N ASP A 176 -3.00 9.56 -16.90
CA ASP A 176 -2.42 9.73 -18.23
C ASP A 176 -2.36 11.20 -18.70
N GLU A 177 -3.28 12.00 -18.22
CA GLU A 177 -3.42 13.42 -18.55
C GLU A 177 -3.31 14.27 -17.27
N TRP A 178 -2.72 15.46 -17.41
CA TRP A 178 -2.54 16.42 -16.34
C TRP A 178 -3.34 17.71 -16.61
N GLU A 179 -2.89 18.84 -16.11
CA GLU A 179 -3.51 20.15 -16.32
C GLU A 179 -3.60 20.51 -17.82
N PHE A 180 -2.57 20.18 -18.59
CA PHE A 180 -2.54 20.40 -20.03
C PHE A 180 -2.77 19.06 -20.74
N PRO A 181 -3.88 18.96 -21.53
CA PRO A 181 -4.17 17.74 -22.28
C PRO A 181 -3.14 17.48 -23.37
N LYS A 182 -2.75 16.24 -23.57
CA LYS A 182 -1.81 15.80 -24.63
C LYS A 182 -2.37 16.05 -26.03
N ARG A 183 -3.69 16.12 -26.16
CA ARG A 183 -4.40 16.31 -27.44
C ARG A 183 -5.36 17.48 -27.37
N LYS A 184 -5.40 18.32 -28.43
CA LYS A 184 -6.22 19.54 -28.48
C LYS A 184 -7.72 19.32 -28.27
N TRP A 185 -8.25 18.11 -28.54
CA TRP A 185 -9.67 17.78 -28.39
C TRP A 185 -10.04 17.18 -27.02
N VAL A 186 -9.06 16.84 -26.22
CA VAL A 186 -9.31 16.37 -24.86
C VAL A 186 -9.38 17.56 -23.94
N LYS A 187 -10.47 17.69 -23.19
CA LYS A 187 -10.56 18.72 -22.13
C LYS A 187 -9.75 18.24 -20.95
N GLY A 188 -8.80 19.05 -20.47
CA GLY A 188 -8.00 18.73 -19.30
C GLY A 188 -8.87 18.57 -18.04
N TRP A 189 -8.30 17.95 -17.02
CA TRP A 189 -8.97 17.57 -15.76
C TRP A 189 -9.50 18.75 -14.93
N ASN A 190 -9.09 19.97 -15.22
CA ASN A 190 -9.38 21.18 -14.43
C ASN A 190 -10.51 22.04 -15.00
N LYS A 191 -11.56 21.42 -15.53
CA LYS A 191 -12.78 22.16 -15.91
C LYS A 191 -14.01 21.56 -15.30
#